data_bbe812242d64f13c9c978ceec3d9e2fa
#
_entry.id   bbe812242d64f13c9c978ceec3d9e2fa
#
_cell.length_a   1.000
_cell.length_b   1.000
_cell.length_c   1.000
_cell.angle_alpha   90.00
_cell.angle_beta   90.00
_cell.angle_gamma   90.00
#
_symmetry.space_group_name_H-M   'P 1'
#
loop_
_entity.id
_entity.type
_entity.pdbx_description
1 polymer ?
#
loop_
_entity_poly.entity_id
_entity_poly.type
_entity_poly.pdbx_seq_one_letter_code
_entity_poly.pdbx_strand_id
1 'polypeptide(L)'
;MAGAVTLLAQAPPQNAVVRLDPALDALIHAGAKAELLKGDYFGATEGPVWVDEGRSGYLLFSDMAANVIYKWTPAGALSVFLDKSGYTGTDLNNVGGQYTNGRVHLLLIGSNGLTLDRQGRLIIAAMTDRSVTRLEKNGTRTTLVDKYDGKRLNSPNDLVVKSDGAIYFTETTSGMRGREESLARELPFHGVYLIKDPSTALGAGGTLRLLDKDPQGSAPNGIAFSPDEKTLYVNGGTKITRYDVLADDTIANPRVVIDTGGDNRTPGNTDGMKVDRNGSIYVSGPGGVWIISPQGKHLGTIVTPDRVANLAFGDADSKSLYMVGGRSIWRIRVNVPGIRPRLVAGESH
;
A
#
# COMPACT_ATOMS: atom_id res chain seq x y z
N MET A 1 -51.81 18.72 1.79
CA MET A 1 -50.81 17.70 1.47
C MET A 1 -49.50 18.44 1.16
N ALA A 2 -48.57 18.47 2.08
CA ALA A 2 -47.22 19.05 1.87
C ALA A 2 -46.30 17.96 1.32
N GLY A 3 -45.88 18.11 0.06
CA GLY A 3 -44.95 17.22 -0.57
C GLY A 3 -43.54 17.42 0.02
N ALA A 4 -42.98 16.36 0.63
CA ALA A 4 -41.62 16.38 1.04
C ALA A 4 -40.70 16.33 -0.20
N VAL A 5 -39.99 17.42 -0.45
CA VAL A 5 -38.93 17.48 -1.44
C VAL A 5 -37.72 16.76 -0.84
N THR A 6 -37.47 15.52 -1.26
CA THR A 6 -36.24 14.79 -0.95
C THR A 6 -35.11 15.47 -1.75
N LEU A 7 -34.29 16.28 -1.09
CA LEU A 7 -33.02 16.74 -1.66
C LEU A 7 -32.13 15.53 -1.86
N LEU A 8 -31.99 15.08 -3.10
CA LEU A 8 -30.93 14.18 -3.51
C LEU A 8 -29.61 14.89 -3.26
N ALA A 9 -28.81 14.37 -2.32
CA ALA A 9 -27.47 14.87 -2.09
C ALA A 9 -26.69 14.75 -3.41
N GLN A 10 -26.27 15.88 -3.96
CA GLN A 10 -25.41 15.92 -5.13
C GLN A 10 -24.12 15.15 -4.83
N ALA A 11 -23.70 14.30 -5.77
CA ALA A 11 -22.39 13.65 -5.67
C ALA A 11 -21.30 14.73 -5.52
N PRO A 12 -20.32 14.53 -4.64
CA PRO A 12 -19.25 15.51 -4.46
C PRO A 12 -18.54 15.76 -5.80
N PRO A 13 -18.10 17.00 -6.06
CA PRO A 13 -17.38 17.30 -7.29
C PRO A 13 -16.14 16.44 -7.40
N GLN A 14 -15.86 15.97 -8.62
CA GLN A 14 -14.68 15.16 -8.91
C GLN A 14 -13.40 15.91 -8.50
N ASN A 15 -12.41 15.19 -7.92
CA ASN A 15 -11.13 15.72 -7.40
C ASN A 15 -11.26 16.62 -6.15
N ALA A 16 -12.40 16.63 -5.47
CA ALA A 16 -12.62 17.44 -4.29
C ALA A 16 -12.14 16.75 -3.01
N VAL A 17 -11.95 17.54 -1.96
CA VAL A 17 -11.80 17.07 -0.60
C VAL A 17 -13.11 17.25 0.13
N VAL A 18 -13.77 16.15 0.47
CA VAL A 18 -14.97 16.16 1.33
C VAL A 18 -14.50 16.39 2.76
N ARG A 19 -14.99 17.44 3.40
CA ARG A 19 -14.62 17.84 4.77
C ARG A 19 -15.73 17.43 5.72
N LEU A 20 -15.40 16.57 6.68
CA LEU A 20 -16.34 16.07 7.69
C LEU A 20 -16.06 16.67 9.07
N ASP A 21 -14.83 17.15 9.28
CA ASP A 21 -14.40 17.74 10.53
C ASP A 21 -13.46 18.93 10.29
N PRO A 22 -13.57 20.05 11.07
CA PRO A 22 -12.68 21.20 10.94
C PRO A 22 -11.19 20.89 11.14
N ALA A 23 -10.86 19.84 11.90
CA ALA A 23 -9.46 19.42 12.12
C ALA A 23 -8.75 19.03 10.81
N LEU A 24 -9.49 18.71 9.74
CA LEU A 24 -8.91 18.45 8.43
C LEU A 24 -8.19 19.67 7.84
N ASP A 25 -8.57 20.89 8.22
CA ASP A 25 -7.94 22.11 7.72
C ASP A 25 -6.47 22.24 8.09
N ALA A 26 -6.07 21.64 9.23
CA ALA A 26 -4.68 21.53 9.61
C ALA A 26 -3.87 20.57 8.73
N LEU A 27 -4.52 19.59 8.10
CA LEU A 27 -3.91 18.54 7.30
C LEU A 27 -3.93 18.84 5.79
N ILE A 28 -5.01 19.44 5.30
CA ILE A 28 -5.21 19.76 3.88
C ILE A 28 -5.80 21.16 3.75
N HIS A 29 -5.14 22.03 2.99
CA HIS A 29 -5.60 23.39 2.74
C HIS A 29 -7.03 23.43 2.17
N ALA A 30 -7.81 24.41 2.62
CA ALA A 30 -9.15 24.65 2.09
C ALA A 30 -9.10 24.92 0.59
N GLY A 31 -9.68 24.23 -0.27
CA GLY A 31 -9.61 24.39 -1.73
C GLY A 31 -8.54 23.56 -2.42
N ALA A 32 -7.73 22.76 -1.69
CA ALA A 32 -6.86 21.78 -2.31
C ALA A 32 -7.68 20.77 -3.11
N LYS A 33 -7.13 20.37 -4.27
CA LYS A 33 -7.75 19.39 -5.17
C LYS A 33 -6.71 18.34 -5.57
N ALA A 34 -7.17 17.12 -5.80
CA ALA A 34 -6.32 16.10 -6.38
C ALA A 34 -6.02 16.45 -7.86
N GLU A 35 -4.76 16.43 -8.22
CA GLU A 35 -4.24 16.67 -9.56
C GLU A 35 -4.03 15.33 -10.26
N LEU A 36 -4.56 15.16 -11.47
CA LEU A 36 -4.28 14.02 -12.32
C LEU A 36 -2.90 14.21 -12.96
N LEU A 37 -1.96 13.33 -12.63
CA LEU A 37 -0.60 13.35 -13.22
C LEU A 37 -0.55 12.55 -14.52
N LYS A 38 -1.16 11.38 -14.52
CA LYS A 38 -1.29 10.51 -15.70
C LYS A 38 -2.56 9.70 -15.56
N GLY A 39 -3.39 9.73 -16.58
CA GLY A 39 -4.64 8.97 -16.60
C GLY A 39 -4.73 8.04 -17.79
N ASP A 40 -5.58 7.03 -17.67
CA ASP A 40 -6.01 6.14 -18.75
C ASP A 40 -4.86 5.39 -19.46
N TYR A 41 -3.78 5.13 -18.72
CA TYR A 41 -2.54 4.57 -19.28
C TYR A 41 -2.22 3.19 -18.71
N PHE A 42 -2.43 2.98 -17.41
CA PHE A 42 -1.99 1.77 -16.71
C PHE A 42 -3.06 0.68 -16.70
N GLY A 43 -2.65 -0.54 -16.37
CA GLY A 43 -3.57 -1.66 -16.17
C GLY A 43 -4.16 -1.69 -14.75
N ALA A 44 -3.29 -1.82 -13.76
CA ALA A 44 -3.65 -1.92 -12.34
C ALA A 44 -2.48 -1.45 -11.47
N THR A 45 -2.46 -0.15 -11.14
CA THR A 45 -1.36 0.46 -10.39
C THR A 45 -1.49 0.21 -8.90
N GLU A 46 -0.34 -0.05 -8.22
CA GLU A 46 -0.20 -0.39 -6.81
C GLU A 46 1.16 0.01 -6.23
N GLY A 47 1.29 -0.12 -4.91
CA GLY A 47 2.51 -0.13 -4.14
C GLY A 47 3.47 1.03 -4.38
N PRO A 48 3.03 2.28 -4.30
CA PRO A 48 3.91 3.40 -4.57
C PRO A 48 4.92 3.60 -3.44
N VAL A 49 6.15 3.98 -3.82
CA VAL A 49 7.18 4.44 -2.89
C VAL A 49 7.96 5.61 -3.50
N TRP A 50 8.26 6.59 -2.70
CA TRP A 50 9.11 7.70 -3.10
C TRP A 50 10.57 7.38 -2.84
N VAL A 51 11.42 7.61 -3.84
CA VAL A 51 12.88 7.46 -3.75
C VAL A 51 13.51 8.86 -3.78
N ASP A 52 14.29 9.19 -2.74
CA ASP A 52 15.02 10.45 -2.67
C ASP A 52 16.31 10.37 -3.51
N GLU A 53 16.56 11.41 -4.31
CA GLU A 53 17.82 11.65 -5.01
C GLU A 53 18.36 13.03 -4.63
N GLY A 54 18.83 13.20 -3.42
CA GLY A 54 19.34 14.48 -2.90
C GLY A 54 18.27 15.56 -2.84
N ARG A 55 18.33 16.57 -3.75
CA ARG A 55 17.35 17.67 -3.80
C ARG A 55 16.08 17.33 -4.59
N SER A 56 16.07 16.21 -5.26
CA SER A 56 14.98 15.72 -6.09
C SER A 56 14.61 14.31 -5.64
N GLY A 57 13.79 13.66 -6.43
CA GLY A 57 13.40 12.28 -6.22
C GLY A 57 12.41 11.85 -7.30
N TYR A 58 11.92 10.65 -7.15
CA TYR A 58 10.93 10.08 -8.07
C TYR A 58 10.03 9.09 -7.35
N LEU A 59 8.87 8.87 -7.93
CA LEU A 59 7.93 7.86 -7.50
C LEU A 59 8.22 6.56 -8.26
N LEU A 60 8.36 5.46 -7.54
CA LEU A 60 8.23 4.10 -8.08
C LEU A 60 6.84 3.58 -7.73
N PHE A 61 6.23 2.83 -8.62
CA PHE A 61 4.98 2.14 -8.38
C PHE A 61 4.83 0.94 -9.31
N SER A 62 4.13 -0.07 -8.84
CA SER A 62 3.83 -1.29 -9.59
C SER A 62 2.71 -1.07 -10.59
N ASP A 63 2.79 -1.67 -11.78
CA ASP A 63 1.62 -2.00 -12.60
C ASP A 63 1.50 -3.52 -12.62
N MET A 64 0.57 -4.02 -11.82
CA MET A 64 0.37 -5.45 -11.63
C MET A 64 -0.02 -6.17 -12.91
N ALA A 65 -0.75 -5.50 -13.80
CA ALA A 65 -1.18 -6.10 -15.06
C ALA A 65 -0.06 -6.14 -16.11
N ALA A 66 0.75 -5.08 -16.16
CA ALA A 66 1.90 -5.01 -17.06
C ALA A 66 3.11 -5.79 -16.57
N ASN A 67 3.13 -6.22 -15.30
CA ASN A 67 4.26 -6.88 -14.64
C ASN A 67 5.53 -6.02 -14.60
N VAL A 68 5.38 -4.72 -14.41
CA VAL A 68 6.48 -3.76 -14.36
C VAL A 68 6.41 -2.86 -13.13
N ILE A 69 7.54 -2.30 -12.73
CA ILE A 69 7.61 -1.14 -11.88
C ILE A 69 7.93 0.07 -12.76
N TYR A 70 7.10 1.08 -12.66
CA TYR A 70 7.32 2.36 -13.33
C TYR A 70 8.07 3.35 -12.42
N LYS A 71 8.85 4.22 -13.06
CA LYS A 71 9.45 5.43 -12.48
C LYS A 71 8.72 6.65 -13.04
N TRP A 72 8.19 7.49 -12.14
CA TRP A 72 7.61 8.80 -12.46
C TRP A 72 8.42 9.90 -11.79
N THR A 73 8.84 10.91 -12.57
CA THR A 73 9.54 12.09 -12.03
C THR A 73 8.58 13.26 -11.85
N PRO A 74 8.85 14.21 -10.93
CA PRO A 74 8.05 15.42 -10.78
C PRO A 74 7.93 16.28 -12.05
N ALA A 75 8.90 16.14 -12.96
CA ALA A 75 8.87 16.79 -14.30
C ALA A 75 7.89 16.10 -15.28
N GLY A 76 7.22 15.02 -14.87
CA GLY A 76 6.23 14.31 -15.71
C GLY A 76 6.81 13.23 -16.60
N ALA A 77 8.10 12.88 -16.47
CA ALA A 77 8.67 11.77 -17.23
C ALA A 77 8.27 10.42 -16.62
N LEU A 78 7.83 9.50 -17.48
CA LEU A 78 7.46 8.12 -17.14
C LEU A 78 8.39 7.16 -17.89
N SER A 79 8.94 6.18 -17.18
CA SER A 79 9.75 5.10 -17.76
C SER A 79 9.55 3.79 -17.00
N VAL A 80 9.84 2.66 -17.64
CA VAL A 80 9.94 1.38 -16.95
C VAL A 80 11.23 1.39 -16.13
N PHE A 81 11.10 1.12 -14.83
CA PHE A 81 12.24 0.98 -13.91
C PHE A 81 12.67 -0.48 -13.79
N LEU A 82 11.72 -1.40 -13.71
CA LEU A 82 11.98 -2.83 -13.58
C LEU A 82 10.93 -3.63 -14.33
N ASP A 83 11.39 -4.48 -15.23
CA ASP A 83 10.56 -5.46 -15.93
C ASP A 83 10.41 -6.75 -15.11
N LYS A 84 9.35 -7.52 -15.36
CA LYS A 84 9.01 -8.76 -14.64
C LYS A 84 9.03 -8.57 -13.13
N SER A 85 8.33 -7.53 -12.69
CA SER A 85 8.39 -7.06 -11.30
C SER A 85 7.88 -8.07 -10.28
N GLY A 86 6.85 -8.84 -10.62
CA GLY A 86 6.18 -9.76 -9.70
C GLY A 86 6.18 -11.22 -10.16
N TYR A 87 6.32 -11.47 -11.46
CA TYR A 87 6.41 -12.82 -12.01
C TYR A 87 7.60 -12.93 -12.98
N THR A 88 8.54 -13.78 -12.63
CA THR A 88 9.77 -14.01 -13.40
C THR A 88 9.66 -15.21 -14.34
N GLY A 89 8.65 -16.06 -14.16
CA GLY A 89 8.39 -17.21 -15.01
C GLY A 89 7.80 -16.86 -16.37
N THR A 90 7.54 -17.89 -17.17
CA THR A 90 6.94 -17.79 -18.51
C THR A 90 5.60 -18.49 -18.63
N ASP A 91 5.32 -19.47 -17.78
CA ASP A 91 4.06 -20.21 -17.79
C ASP A 91 2.99 -19.43 -17.01
N LEU A 92 1.98 -18.92 -17.73
CA LEU A 92 0.86 -18.19 -17.14
C LEU A 92 -0.31 -19.09 -16.72
N ASN A 93 -0.20 -20.40 -16.85
CA ASN A 93 -1.23 -21.31 -16.35
C ASN A 93 -1.27 -21.30 -14.83
N ASN A 94 -2.46 -21.11 -14.27
CA ASN A 94 -2.72 -21.12 -12.83
C ASN A 94 -1.94 -20.06 -12.00
N VAL A 95 -1.40 -19.02 -12.63
CA VAL A 95 -0.76 -17.89 -11.95
C VAL A 95 -1.55 -16.60 -12.13
N GLY A 96 -1.32 -15.65 -11.22
CA GLY A 96 -1.86 -14.30 -11.26
C GLY A 96 -3.32 -14.19 -10.85
N GLY A 97 -3.61 -13.16 -10.08
CA GLY A 97 -4.98 -12.77 -9.72
C GLY A 97 -5.76 -12.26 -10.93
N GLN A 98 -7.07 -12.26 -10.83
CA GLN A 98 -7.97 -11.73 -11.87
C GLN A 98 -8.61 -10.43 -11.40
N TYR A 99 -8.62 -9.44 -12.27
CA TYR A 99 -9.13 -8.11 -11.99
C TYR A 99 -9.85 -7.53 -13.20
N THR A 100 -10.86 -6.70 -12.96
CA THR A 100 -11.53 -5.91 -13.99
C THR A 100 -11.34 -4.43 -13.69
N ASN A 101 -10.70 -3.69 -14.59
CA ASN A 101 -10.49 -2.26 -14.43
C ASN A 101 -11.65 -1.41 -14.98
N GLY A 102 -12.81 -2.02 -15.19
CA GLY A 102 -14.01 -1.40 -15.74
C GLY A 102 -14.08 -1.42 -17.29
N ARG A 103 -13.00 -1.80 -17.98
CA ARG A 103 -12.97 -1.91 -19.46
C ARG A 103 -12.59 -3.30 -19.94
N VAL A 104 -11.60 -3.91 -19.30
CA VAL A 104 -11.06 -5.20 -19.67
C VAL A 104 -10.81 -6.06 -18.43
N HIS A 105 -10.81 -7.36 -18.62
CA HIS A 105 -10.31 -8.31 -17.64
C HIS A 105 -8.79 -8.39 -17.74
N LEU A 106 -8.12 -8.26 -16.61
CA LEU A 106 -6.67 -8.25 -16.49
C LEU A 106 -6.21 -9.45 -15.68
N LEU A 107 -5.05 -9.96 -16.03
CA LEU A 107 -4.29 -10.90 -15.21
C LEU A 107 -3.24 -10.10 -14.42
N LEU A 108 -3.29 -10.20 -13.10
CA LEU A 108 -2.37 -9.50 -12.21
C LEU A 108 -1.19 -10.41 -11.90
N ILE A 109 -0.08 -10.19 -12.59
CA ILE A 109 1.15 -10.98 -12.46
C ILE A 109 2.35 -10.15 -11.97
N GLY A 110 2.18 -8.84 -11.82
CA GLY A 110 3.22 -7.92 -11.35
C GLY A 110 3.47 -7.99 -9.85
N SER A 111 4.37 -7.13 -9.39
CA SER A 111 4.54 -6.82 -7.96
C SER A 111 3.34 -6.04 -7.43
N ASN A 112 3.16 -6.08 -6.10
CA ASN A 112 2.19 -5.26 -5.39
C ASN A 112 2.92 -4.16 -4.61
N GLY A 113 2.99 -4.22 -3.28
CA GLY A 113 3.63 -3.23 -2.43
C GLY A 113 5.12 -3.07 -2.69
N LEU A 114 5.60 -1.82 -2.57
CA LEU A 114 7.00 -1.44 -2.64
C LEU A 114 7.38 -0.63 -1.42
N THR A 115 8.60 -0.83 -0.93
CA THR A 115 9.22 0.03 0.08
C THR A 115 10.74 0.06 -0.11
N LEU A 116 11.45 0.84 0.70
CA LEU A 116 12.91 0.87 0.71
C LEU A 116 13.42 0.31 2.03
N ASP A 117 14.51 -0.44 1.98
CA ASP A 117 15.26 -0.78 3.19
C ASP A 117 16.11 0.40 3.66
N ARG A 118 16.80 0.23 4.78
CA ARG A 118 17.64 1.29 5.37
C ARG A 118 18.81 1.72 4.48
N GLN A 119 19.23 0.89 3.53
CA GLN A 119 20.27 1.18 2.54
C GLN A 119 19.72 1.76 1.23
N GLY A 120 18.41 2.06 1.19
CA GLY A 120 17.73 2.60 0.01
C GLY A 120 17.49 1.56 -1.09
N ARG A 121 17.67 0.26 -0.81
CA ARG A 121 17.39 -0.79 -1.79
C ARG A 121 15.89 -1.09 -1.82
N LEU A 122 15.37 -1.34 -3.01
CA LEU A 122 13.94 -1.59 -3.19
C LEU A 122 13.56 -2.98 -2.66
N ILE A 123 12.59 -3.01 -1.76
CA ILE A 123 11.91 -4.22 -1.30
C ILE A 123 10.60 -4.35 -2.04
N ILE A 124 10.32 -5.53 -2.57
CA ILE A 124 9.23 -5.80 -3.51
C ILE A 124 8.37 -6.95 -2.97
N ALA A 125 7.08 -6.73 -2.82
CA ALA A 125 6.11 -7.81 -2.69
C ALA A 125 5.89 -8.41 -4.10
N ALA A 126 6.70 -9.42 -4.44
CA ALA A 126 6.62 -10.12 -5.72
C ALA A 126 5.45 -11.10 -5.67
N MET A 127 4.25 -10.53 -5.80
CA MET A 127 2.97 -11.14 -5.51
C MET A 127 2.79 -12.50 -6.19
N THR A 128 3.10 -12.60 -7.47
CA THR A 128 2.90 -13.82 -8.27
C THR A 128 4.06 -14.80 -8.18
N ASP A 129 5.30 -14.33 -7.95
CA ASP A 129 6.41 -15.20 -7.55
C ASP A 129 6.26 -15.72 -6.10
N ARG A 130 5.25 -15.21 -5.36
CA ARG A 130 4.92 -15.64 -4.01
C ARG A 130 6.08 -15.43 -3.04
N SER A 131 6.71 -14.26 -3.13
CA SER A 131 7.92 -13.95 -2.36
C SER A 131 8.03 -12.47 -2.02
N VAL A 132 8.80 -12.16 -0.98
CA VAL A 132 9.33 -10.82 -0.76
C VAL A 132 10.77 -10.81 -1.25
N THR A 133 11.10 -9.89 -2.15
CA THR A 133 12.43 -9.79 -2.76
C THR A 133 13.05 -8.43 -2.53
N ARG A 134 14.37 -8.36 -2.64
CA ARG A 134 15.14 -7.12 -2.60
C ARG A 134 15.91 -6.93 -3.91
N LEU A 135 15.80 -5.75 -4.48
CA LEU A 135 16.60 -5.36 -5.63
C LEU A 135 17.92 -4.79 -5.14
N GLU A 136 19.01 -5.45 -5.45
CA GLU A 136 20.36 -5.04 -5.07
C GLU A 136 20.86 -3.90 -5.99
N LYS A 137 21.86 -3.13 -5.55
CA LYS A 137 22.45 -2.02 -6.33
C LYS A 137 23.01 -2.45 -7.70
N ASN A 138 23.41 -3.71 -7.84
CA ASN A 138 23.90 -4.28 -9.10
C ASN A 138 22.78 -4.78 -10.04
N GLY A 139 21.51 -4.57 -9.67
CA GLY A 139 20.34 -5.01 -10.44
C GLY A 139 19.91 -6.46 -10.21
N THR A 140 20.61 -7.24 -9.39
CA THR A 140 20.18 -8.60 -9.07
C THR A 140 19.04 -8.58 -8.06
N ARG A 141 18.21 -9.63 -8.06
CA ARG A 141 17.16 -9.83 -7.04
C ARG A 141 17.57 -10.87 -6.05
N THR A 142 17.47 -10.55 -4.77
CA THR A 142 17.64 -11.48 -3.64
C THR A 142 16.26 -11.80 -3.08
N THR A 143 15.89 -13.08 -3.05
CA THR A 143 14.70 -13.55 -2.34
C THR A 143 14.95 -13.47 -0.85
N LEU A 144 14.18 -12.64 -0.15
CA LEU A 144 14.22 -12.53 1.31
C LEU A 144 13.40 -13.62 1.97
N VAL A 145 12.23 -13.93 1.40
CA VAL A 145 11.32 -14.98 1.87
C VAL A 145 10.39 -15.44 0.75
N ASP A 146 10.14 -16.74 0.67
CA ASP A 146 9.16 -17.38 -0.23
C ASP A 146 8.35 -18.49 0.45
N LYS A 147 8.71 -18.87 1.71
CA LYS A 147 8.07 -19.95 2.46
C LYS A 147 7.89 -19.59 3.92
N TYR A 148 6.85 -20.12 4.52
CA TYR A 148 6.62 -20.17 5.95
C TYR A 148 6.30 -21.61 6.36
N ASP A 149 7.00 -22.14 7.36
CA ASP A 149 6.84 -23.51 7.85
C ASP A 149 6.91 -24.57 6.72
N GLY A 150 7.88 -24.40 5.81
CA GLY A 150 8.11 -25.29 4.67
C GLY A 150 7.14 -25.15 3.50
N LYS A 151 6.05 -24.39 3.65
CA LYS A 151 5.04 -24.12 2.62
C LYS A 151 5.27 -22.80 1.94
N ARG A 152 5.03 -22.72 0.63
CA ARG A 152 5.13 -21.46 -0.11
C ARG A 152 4.12 -20.44 0.41
N LEU A 153 4.55 -19.18 0.47
CA LEU A 153 3.63 -18.04 0.68
C LEU A 153 2.52 -18.07 -0.39
N ASN A 154 1.38 -17.46 -0.11
CA ASN A 154 0.32 -17.33 -1.12
C ASN A 154 0.60 -16.15 -2.05
N SER A 155 0.54 -14.93 -1.53
CA SER A 155 0.68 -13.72 -2.34
C SER A 155 0.99 -12.52 -1.43
N PRO A 156 2.26 -12.19 -1.15
CA PRO A 156 2.63 -10.98 -0.42
C PRO A 156 1.99 -9.74 -1.06
N ASN A 157 1.41 -8.86 -0.22
CA ASN A 157 0.61 -7.74 -0.68
C ASN A 157 1.31 -6.40 -0.41
N ASP A 158 1.26 -5.85 0.81
CA ASP A 158 1.90 -4.57 1.15
C ASP A 158 2.95 -4.77 2.24
N LEU A 159 3.87 -3.80 2.39
CA LEU A 159 5.00 -3.95 3.29
C LEU A 159 5.51 -2.59 3.83
N VAL A 160 6.07 -2.65 5.03
CA VAL A 160 6.68 -1.50 5.69
C VAL A 160 7.97 -1.92 6.40
N VAL A 161 8.97 -1.04 6.39
CA VAL A 161 10.26 -1.27 7.07
C VAL A 161 10.33 -0.40 8.32
N LYS A 162 10.62 -1.02 9.44
CA LYS A 162 10.87 -0.36 10.72
C LYS A 162 12.27 0.28 10.74
N SER A 163 12.50 1.26 11.60
CA SER A 163 13.77 2.00 11.67
C SER A 163 15.00 1.14 12.00
N ASP A 164 14.81 -0.02 12.62
CA ASP A 164 15.86 -1.01 12.87
C ASP A 164 16.17 -1.92 11.68
N GLY A 165 15.32 -1.90 10.64
CA GLY A 165 15.45 -2.68 9.41
C GLY A 165 14.54 -3.88 9.32
N ALA A 166 13.78 -4.21 10.36
CA ALA A 166 12.78 -5.26 10.31
C ALA A 166 11.70 -4.96 9.27
N ILE A 167 11.30 -5.95 8.47
CA ILE A 167 10.30 -5.81 7.42
C ILE A 167 9.02 -6.49 7.87
N TYR A 168 7.92 -5.74 7.87
CA TYR A 168 6.59 -6.26 8.11
C TYR A 168 5.83 -6.30 6.79
N PHE A 169 5.09 -7.36 6.54
CA PHE A 169 4.29 -7.47 5.34
C PHE A 169 2.99 -8.21 5.56
N THR A 170 2.01 -7.89 4.72
CA THR A 170 0.73 -8.57 4.66
C THR A 170 0.74 -9.63 3.56
N GLU A 171 0.03 -10.71 3.78
CA GLU A 171 0.00 -11.87 2.90
C GLU A 171 -1.44 -12.30 2.65
N THR A 172 -1.79 -12.44 1.38
CA THR A 172 -3.15 -12.69 0.90
C THR A 172 -3.15 -13.77 -0.19
N THR A 173 -4.28 -13.96 -0.85
CA THR A 173 -4.43 -14.80 -2.05
C THR A 173 -4.71 -13.96 -3.30
N SER A 174 -4.67 -12.62 -3.20
CA SER A 174 -5.10 -11.72 -4.28
C SER A 174 -4.31 -11.87 -5.59
N GLY A 175 -3.05 -12.28 -5.52
CA GLY A 175 -2.19 -12.57 -6.67
C GLY A 175 -2.27 -14.00 -7.19
N MET A 176 -3.16 -14.83 -6.65
CA MET A 176 -3.32 -16.21 -7.06
C MET A 176 -4.54 -16.37 -7.96
N ARG A 177 -4.42 -17.20 -8.99
CA ARG A 177 -5.58 -17.58 -9.81
C ARG A 177 -6.57 -18.38 -8.97
N GLY A 178 -7.83 -17.95 -8.95
CA GLY A 178 -8.87 -18.54 -8.10
C GLY A 178 -8.81 -18.13 -6.64
N ARG A 179 -7.85 -17.30 -6.25
CA ARG A 179 -7.70 -16.78 -4.87
C ARG A 179 -7.76 -17.90 -3.83
N GLU A 180 -8.80 -17.91 -2.98
CA GLU A 180 -8.98 -18.90 -1.89
C GLU A 180 -9.05 -20.33 -2.40
N GLU A 181 -9.63 -20.53 -3.58
CA GLU A 181 -9.79 -21.83 -4.23
C GLU A 181 -8.60 -22.20 -5.14
N SER A 182 -7.51 -21.42 -5.09
CA SER A 182 -6.35 -21.69 -5.92
C SER A 182 -5.75 -23.07 -5.64
N LEU A 183 -5.56 -23.85 -6.70
CA LEU A 183 -4.88 -25.17 -6.62
C LEU A 183 -3.40 -25.05 -6.20
N ALA A 184 -2.81 -23.84 -6.34
CA ALA A 184 -1.44 -23.57 -5.91
C ALA A 184 -1.34 -23.11 -4.45
N ARG A 185 -2.45 -22.96 -3.73
CA ARG A 185 -2.49 -22.52 -2.34
C ARG A 185 -1.93 -23.60 -1.42
N GLU A 186 -0.90 -23.23 -0.63
CA GLU A 186 -0.29 -24.12 0.34
C GLU A 186 -0.57 -23.71 1.79
N LEU A 187 -0.62 -22.39 2.07
CA LEU A 187 -1.00 -21.85 3.37
C LEU A 187 -2.52 -21.64 3.41
N PRO A 188 -3.25 -22.31 4.31
CA PRO A 188 -4.72 -22.24 4.36
C PRO A 188 -5.26 -20.99 5.06
N PHE A 189 -4.43 -19.96 5.24
CA PHE A 189 -4.73 -18.72 5.95
C PHE A 189 -4.04 -17.53 5.30
N HIS A 190 -4.43 -16.33 5.67
CA HIS A 190 -3.74 -15.07 5.41
C HIS A 190 -2.93 -14.66 6.64
N GLY A 191 -1.99 -13.73 6.51
CA GLY A 191 -1.19 -13.36 7.66
C GLY A 191 -0.55 -11.98 7.61
N VAL A 192 -0.15 -11.54 8.79
CA VAL A 192 0.81 -10.46 8.98
C VAL A 192 2.12 -11.10 9.43
N TYR A 193 3.19 -10.78 8.73
CA TYR A 193 4.49 -11.41 8.94
C TYR A 193 5.59 -10.39 9.25
N LEU A 194 6.63 -10.87 9.90
CA LEU A 194 7.86 -10.15 10.21
C LEU A 194 9.06 -10.91 9.63
N ILE A 195 9.87 -10.25 8.81
CA ILE A 195 11.22 -10.66 8.47
C ILE A 195 12.16 -9.88 9.40
N LYS A 196 12.74 -10.58 10.37
CA LYS A 196 13.77 -10.03 11.24
C LYS A 196 15.15 -10.30 10.64
N ASP A 197 16.06 -9.32 10.72
CA ASP A 197 17.41 -9.40 10.16
C ASP A 197 17.47 -9.72 8.65
N PRO A 198 16.84 -8.90 7.79
CA PRO A 198 16.79 -9.15 6.34
C PRO A 198 18.12 -8.90 5.63
N SER A 199 19.22 -8.69 6.37
CA SER A 199 20.57 -8.49 5.82
C SER A 199 21.09 -9.72 5.09
N THR A 200 20.55 -10.89 5.41
CA THR A 200 20.94 -12.19 4.83
C THR A 200 19.78 -12.79 4.02
N ALA A 201 20.12 -13.45 2.91
CA ALA A 201 19.16 -14.29 2.19
C ALA A 201 18.63 -15.43 3.08
N LEU A 202 17.45 -15.95 2.75
CA LEU A 202 16.89 -17.14 3.43
C LEU A 202 17.92 -18.26 3.58
N GLY A 203 18.06 -18.77 4.80
CA GLY A 203 19.02 -19.83 5.15
C GLY A 203 20.31 -19.34 5.79
N ALA A 204 20.59 -18.03 5.85
CA ALA A 204 21.81 -17.47 6.45
C ALA A 204 21.57 -16.66 7.74
N GLY A 205 20.36 -16.73 8.36
CA GLY A 205 20.06 -16.09 9.65
C GLY A 205 18.81 -15.23 9.72
N GLY A 206 18.19 -14.86 8.59
CA GLY A 206 16.91 -14.14 8.58
C GLY A 206 15.76 -15.04 9.10
N THR A 207 14.98 -14.55 10.05
CA THR A 207 13.87 -15.30 10.65
C THR A 207 12.54 -14.73 10.17
N LEU A 208 11.70 -15.57 9.54
CA LEU A 208 10.32 -15.24 9.25
C LEU A 208 9.43 -15.65 10.43
N ARG A 209 8.63 -14.72 10.92
CA ARG A 209 7.63 -14.96 11.97
C ARG A 209 6.24 -14.60 11.47
N LEU A 210 5.26 -15.46 11.72
CA LEU A 210 3.85 -15.11 11.62
C LEU A 210 3.46 -14.33 12.90
N LEU A 211 2.97 -13.11 12.72
CA LEU A 211 2.58 -12.22 13.81
C LEU A 211 1.09 -12.31 14.12
N ASP A 212 0.25 -12.35 13.08
CA ASP A 212 -1.18 -12.53 13.21
C ASP A 212 -1.70 -13.39 12.05
N LYS A 213 -2.58 -14.33 12.37
CA LYS A 213 -3.20 -15.26 11.43
C LYS A 213 -4.64 -14.86 11.18
N ASP A 214 -5.02 -14.70 9.90
CA ASP A 214 -6.36 -14.27 9.48
C ASP A 214 -6.86 -13.04 10.27
N PRO A 215 -6.08 -11.94 10.28
CA PRO A 215 -6.40 -10.78 11.09
C PRO A 215 -7.81 -10.28 10.78
N GLN A 216 -8.62 -10.12 11.82
CA GLN A 216 -10.00 -9.63 11.74
C GLN A 216 -10.95 -10.52 10.89
N GLY A 217 -10.59 -11.78 10.59
CA GLY A 217 -11.37 -12.68 9.74
C GLY A 217 -11.43 -12.25 8.28
N SER A 218 -10.49 -11.42 7.82
CA SER A 218 -10.38 -10.98 6.43
C SER A 218 -8.92 -10.99 5.97
N ALA A 219 -8.70 -11.00 4.66
CA ALA A 219 -7.37 -10.84 4.10
C ALA A 219 -6.80 -9.46 4.48
N PRO A 220 -5.61 -9.38 5.12
CA PRO A 220 -4.95 -8.10 5.41
C PRO A 220 -4.46 -7.45 4.11
N ASN A 221 -4.39 -6.11 4.10
CA ASN A 221 -3.96 -5.35 2.93
C ASN A 221 -2.91 -4.30 3.34
N GLY A 222 -3.26 -3.00 3.40
CA GLY A 222 -2.33 -1.94 3.74
C GLY A 222 -1.75 -2.08 5.16
N ILE A 223 -0.50 -1.69 5.31
CA ILE A 223 0.27 -1.78 6.55
C ILE A 223 1.11 -0.51 6.75
N ALA A 224 1.14 0.04 7.97
CA ALA A 224 1.91 1.23 8.29
C ALA A 224 2.21 1.33 9.79
N PHE A 225 3.32 1.97 10.15
CA PHE A 225 3.64 2.30 11.54
C PHE A 225 3.13 3.69 11.95
N SER A 226 2.89 3.86 13.26
CA SER A 226 2.83 5.18 13.89
C SER A 226 4.19 5.89 13.82
N PRO A 227 4.26 7.24 14.03
CA PRO A 227 5.52 7.98 13.95
C PRO A 227 6.60 7.50 14.93
N ASP A 228 6.22 6.98 16.07
CA ASP A 228 7.09 6.43 17.12
C ASP A 228 7.35 4.93 16.99
N GLU A 229 6.77 4.29 15.97
CA GLU A 229 6.87 2.85 15.67
C GLU A 229 6.36 1.92 16.79
N LYS A 230 5.64 2.46 17.78
CA LYS A 230 5.04 1.66 18.85
C LYS A 230 3.68 1.07 18.52
N THR A 231 3.10 1.51 17.40
CA THR A 231 1.83 0.99 16.88
C THR A 231 2.02 0.57 15.44
N LEU A 232 1.57 -0.65 15.13
CA LEU A 232 1.41 -1.13 13.76
C LEU A 232 -0.08 -1.04 13.40
N TYR A 233 -0.39 -0.40 12.28
CA TYR A 233 -1.71 -0.41 11.68
C TYR A 233 -1.75 -1.41 10.54
N VAL A 234 -2.80 -2.23 10.53
CA VAL A 234 -3.10 -3.17 9.44
C VAL A 234 -4.57 -3.02 9.08
N ASN A 235 -4.89 -2.93 7.82
CA ASN A 235 -6.27 -2.97 7.39
C ASN A 235 -6.61 -4.26 6.65
N GLY A 236 -7.92 -4.57 6.58
CA GLY A 236 -8.46 -5.68 5.84
C GLY A 236 -9.98 -5.59 5.79
N GLY A 237 -10.58 -5.90 4.63
CA GLY A 237 -12.00 -5.65 4.42
C GLY A 237 -12.33 -4.17 4.62
N THR A 238 -13.20 -3.86 5.58
CA THR A 238 -13.58 -2.48 5.91
C THR A 238 -12.89 -1.93 7.15
N LYS A 239 -12.06 -2.71 7.85
CA LYS A 239 -11.53 -2.34 9.16
C LYS A 239 -10.06 -1.94 9.11
N ILE A 240 -9.71 -1.00 9.96
CA ILE A 240 -8.32 -0.70 10.32
C ILE A 240 -8.11 -1.13 11.77
N THR A 241 -7.15 -2.00 11.98
CA THR A 241 -6.75 -2.48 13.31
C THR A 241 -5.37 -1.94 13.67
N ARG A 242 -5.20 -1.51 14.91
CA ARG A 242 -3.92 -1.17 15.51
C ARG A 242 -3.45 -2.30 16.42
N TYR A 243 -2.15 -2.51 16.45
CA TYR A 243 -1.45 -3.44 17.33
C TYR A 243 -0.37 -2.69 18.10
N ASP A 244 -0.13 -3.06 19.34
CA ASP A 244 1.05 -2.61 20.09
C ASP A 244 2.28 -3.37 19.57
N VAL A 245 3.35 -2.67 19.21
CA VAL A 245 4.64 -3.26 18.80
C VAL A 245 5.48 -3.47 20.04
N LEU A 246 5.88 -4.72 20.28
CA LEU A 246 6.65 -5.12 21.43
C LEU A 246 8.17 -4.97 21.22
N ALA A 247 8.94 -5.06 22.29
CA ALA A 247 10.40 -4.87 22.26
C ALA A 247 11.15 -5.92 21.41
N ASP A 248 10.54 -7.07 21.18
CA ASP A 248 11.09 -8.15 20.31
C ASP A 248 10.59 -8.08 18.86
N ASP A 249 9.91 -6.98 18.50
CA ASP A 249 9.28 -6.71 17.20
C ASP A 249 8.02 -7.54 16.92
N THR A 250 7.52 -8.31 17.88
CA THR A 250 6.21 -8.93 17.77
C THR A 250 5.08 -7.92 18.00
N ILE A 251 3.85 -8.30 17.71
CA ILE A 251 2.67 -7.45 17.87
C ILE A 251 1.68 -8.05 18.85
N ALA A 252 0.92 -7.20 19.56
CA ALA A 252 -0.06 -7.62 20.55
C ALA A 252 -1.26 -6.66 20.60
N ASN A 253 -2.26 -7.02 21.38
CA ASN A 253 -3.41 -6.17 21.75
C ASN A 253 -4.15 -5.58 20.54
N PRO A 254 -4.66 -6.39 19.58
CA PRO A 254 -5.38 -5.88 18.42
C PRO A 254 -6.64 -5.10 18.84
N ARG A 255 -6.81 -3.90 18.26
CA ARG A 255 -7.99 -3.05 18.51
C ARG A 255 -8.41 -2.38 17.19
N VAL A 256 -9.68 -2.46 16.86
CA VAL A 256 -10.22 -1.73 15.69
C VAL A 256 -10.16 -0.23 15.98
N VAL A 257 -9.52 0.51 15.06
CA VAL A 257 -9.45 1.98 15.06
C VAL A 257 -10.72 2.56 14.47
N ILE A 258 -11.13 2.03 13.31
CA ILE A 258 -12.32 2.44 12.58
C ILE A 258 -12.81 1.30 11.69
N ASP A 259 -14.11 1.25 11.47
CA ASP A 259 -14.77 0.41 10.46
C ASP A 259 -15.40 1.33 9.40
N THR A 260 -14.94 1.23 8.16
CA THR A 260 -15.40 2.05 7.05
C THR A 260 -16.66 1.47 6.39
N GLY A 261 -17.13 0.30 6.80
CA GLY A 261 -18.29 -0.40 6.23
C GLY A 261 -19.64 0.28 6.53
N GLY A 262 -19.66 1.28 7.41
CA GLY A 262 -20.86 2.07 7.71
C GLY A 262 -21.21 3.11 6.64
N ASP A 263 -20.34 3.39 5.66
CA ASP A 263 -20.66 4.31 4.55
C ASP A 263 -21.34 3.56 3.40
N ASN A 264 -22.65 3.46 3.48
CA ASN A 264 -23.47 2.79 2.46
C ASN A 264 -23.56 3.56 1.13
N ARG A 265 -23.04 4.80 1.04
CA ARG A 265 -23.11 5.63 -0.17
C ARG A 265 -22.12 5.17 -1.23
N THR A 266 -20.98 4.66 -0.81
CA THR A 266 -19.89 4.19 -1.68
C THR A 266 -19.31 2.90 -1.09
N PRO A 267 -19.86 1.74 -1.45
CA PRO A 267 -19.34 0.47 -0.94
C PRO A 267 -17.90 0.25 -1.43
N GLY A 268 -17.07 -0.37 -0.59
CA GLY A 268 -15.69 -0.68 -0.92
C GLY A 268 -14.92 -1.16 0.31
N ASN A 269 -13.77 -1.77 0.06
CA ASN A 269 -12.85 -2.18 1.09
C ASN A 269 -11.71 -1.16 1.23
N THR A 270 -11.07 -1.16 2.38
CA THR A 270 -9.79 -0.48 2.57
C THR A 270 -8.68 -1.18 1.78
N ASP A 271 -7.65 -0.41 1.39
CA ASP A 271 -6.51 -0.89 0.60
C ASP A 271 -5.22 -0.25 1.15
N GLY A 272 -4.29 0.20 0.34
CA GLY A 272 -3.05 0.80 0.80
C GLY A 272 -3.21 1.94 1.80
N MET A 273 -2.26 2.07 2.71
CA MET A 273 -2.33 2.98 3.85
C MET A 273 -0.97 3.61 4.15
N LYS A 274 -0.97 4.90 4.53
CA LYS A 274 0.23 5.62 5.02
C LYS A 274 -0.15 6.50 6.21
N VAL A 275 0.85 6.92 6.98
CA VAL A 275 0.69 7.75 8.19
C VAL A 275 1.53 9.02 8.05
N ASP A 276 1.03 10.16 8.53
CA ASP A 276 1.79 11.40 8.60
C ASP A 276 2.56 11.54 9.93
N ARG A 277 3.40 12.57 10.04
CA ARG A 277 4.22 12.80 11.25
C ARG A 277 3.42 13.14 12.50
N ASN A 278 2.15 13.51 12.36
CA ASN A 278 1.24 13.76 13.48
C ASN A 278 0.43 12.51 13.86
N GLY A 279 0.61 11.39 13.13
CA GLY A 279 -0.09 10.14 13.36
C GLY A 279 -1.45 10.05 12.68
N SER A 280 -1.83 10.99 11.79
CA SER A 280 -3.04 10.86 11.00
C SER A 280 -2.87 9.79 9.94
N ILE A 281 -3.89 8.96 9.76
CA ILE A 281 -3.88 7.84 8.83
C ILE A 281 -4.54 8.28 7.53
N TYR A 282 -3.87 8.01 6.42
CA TYR A 282 -4.38 8.16 5.06
C TYR A 282 -4.55 6.76 4.47
N VAL A 283 -5.77 6.38 4.13
CA VAL A 283 -6.09 5.03 3.66
C VAL A 283 -7.01 5.07 2.46
N SER A 284 -6.71 4.28 1.46
CA SER A 284 -7.67 4.03 0.39
C SER A 284 -8.89 3.30 0.94
N GLY A 285 -10.07 3.75 0.58
CA GLY A 285 -11.31 3.23 1.13
C GLY A 285 -12.54 3.60 0.28
N PRO A 286 -13.74 3.40 0.81
CA PRO A 286 -14.98 3.74 0.11
C PRO A 286 -15.00 5.21 -0.34
N GLY A 287 -15.18 5.44 -1.64
CA GLY A 287 -15.31 6.79 -2.22
C GLY A 287 -14.03 7.60 -2.35
N GLY A 288 -12.85 7.06 -1.98
CA GLY A 288 -11.59 7.77 -2.13
C GLY A 288 -10.59 7.48 -1.02
N VAL A 289 -9.71 8.44 -0.72
CA VAL A 289 -8.75 8.34 0.37
C VAL A 289 -9.32 8.96 1.63
N TRP A 290 -9.54 8.15 2.64
CA TRP A 290 -9.98 8.59 3.95
C TRP A 290 -8.82 9.15 4.75
N ILE A 291 -9.07 10.25 5.45
CA ILE A 291 -8.14 10.86 6.38
C ILE A 291 -8.72 10.70 7.78
N ILE A 292 -7.97 10.00 8.62
CA ILE A 292 -8.43 9.57 9.94
C ILE A 292 -7.47 10.13 10.99
N SER A 293 -8.01 10.73 12.04
CA SER A 293 -7.21 11.23 13.15
C SER A 293 -6.53 10.07 13.92
N PRO A 294 -5.48 10.34 14.70
CA PRO A 294 -4.86 9.33 15.57
C PRO A 294 -5.84 8.68 16.56
N GLN A 295 -6.97 9.35 16.85
CA GLN A 295 -8.03 8.84 17.73
C GLN A 295 -9.10 8.02 16.97
N GLY A 296 -8.94 7.81 15.66
CA GLY A 296 -9.86 7.01 14.85
C GLY A 296 -11.06 7.79 14.29
N LYS A 297 -11.05 9.13 14.34
CA LYS A 297 -12.13 9.95 13.78
C LYS A 297 -11.92 10.17 12.29
N HIS A 298 -12.92 9.92 11.45
CA HIS A 298 -12.92 10.25 10.03
C HIS A 298 -13.02 11.77 9.85
N LEU A 299 -11.96 12.40 9.37
CA LEU A 299 -11.87 13.87 9.19
C LEU A 299 -12.36 14.32 7.82
N GLY A 300 -12.21 13.47 6.81
CA GLY A 300 -12.65 13.76 5.45
C GLY A 300 -12.08 12.79 4.44
N THR A 301 -12.46 12.98 3.17
CA THR A 301 -12.09 12.07 2.07
C THR A 301 -11.58 12.87 0.86
N ILE A 302 -10.43 12.48 0.33
CA ILE A 302 -9.96 12.94 -0.98
C ILE A 302 -10.64 12.09 -2.04
N VAL A 303 -11.47 12.72 -2.87
CA VAL A 303 -12.24 12.02 -3.91
C VAL A 303 -11.49 12.11 -5.23
N THR A 304 -11.35 10.99 -5.91
CA THR A 304 -10.81 10.88 -7.26
C THR A 304 -11.80 10.16 -8.17
N PRO A 305 -11.82 10.44 -9.48
CA PRO A 305 -12.68 9.71 -10.42
C PRO A 305 -12.44 8.21 -10.46
N ASP A 306 -11.17 7.83 -10.39
CA ASP A 306 -10.75 6.41 -10.32
C ASP A 306 -10.57 5.99 -8.87
N ARG A 307 -10.77 4.69 -8.60
CA ARG A 307 -10.44 4.12 -7.30
C ARG A 307 -8.95 4.25 -7.05
N VAL A 308 -8.59 4.78 -5.90
CA VAL A 308 -7.22 4.73 -5.38
C VAL A 308 -6.99 3.35 -4.74
N ALA A 309 -5.88 2.71 -5.07
CA ALA A 309 -5.46 1.46 -4.44
C ALA A 309 -4.45 1.73 -3.32
N ASN A 310 -3.39 2.51 -3.58
CA ASN A 310 -2.34 2.73 -2.59
C ASN A 310 -1.77 4.16 -2.67
N LEU A 311 -0.93 4.51 -1.70
CA LEU A 311 -0.47 5.87 -1.43
C LEU A 311 1.04 5.92 -1.15
N ALA A 312 1.68 7.06 -1.45
CA ALA A 312 3.02 7.38 -0.96
C ALA A 312 3.16 8.87 -0.71
N PHE A 313 3.84 9.25 0.36
CA PHE A 313 4.29 10.62 0.54
C PHE A 313 5.60 10.83 -0.21
N GLY A 314 5.71 11.93 -0.92
CA GLY A 314 6.89 12.26 -1.72
C GLY A 314 7.22 13.73 -1.75
N ASP A 315 8.07 14.10 -2.71
CA ASP A 315 8.79 15.36 -2.84
C ASP A 315 9.78 15.61 -1.67
N ALA A 316 10.64 16.60 -1.79
CA ALA A 316 11.70 16.87 -0.81
C ALA A 316 11.16 17.14 0.61
N ASP A 317 9.97 17.73 0.71
CA ASP A 317 9.33 18.09 1.98
C ASP A 317 8.37 17.01 2.53
N SER A 318 8.19 15.88 1.82
CA SER A 318 7.23 14.82 2.17
C SER A 318 5.77 15.30 2.27
N LYS A 319 5.42 16.38 1.58
CA LYS A 319 4.07 16.98 1.61
C LYS A 319 3.27 16.77 0.34
N SER A 320 3.74 16.00 -0.61
CA SER A 320 2.93 15.51 -1.72
C SER A 320 2.45 14.10 -1.41
N LEU A 321 1.16 13.92 -1.35
CA LEU A 321 0.53 12.60 -1.32
C LEU A 321 0.28 12.15 -2.74
N TYR A 322 1.05 11.19 -3.20
CA TYR A 322 0.83 10.48 -4.45
C TYR A 322 -0.14 9.34 -4.22
N MET A 323 -1.09 9.20 -5.12
CA MET A 323 -2.17 8.22 -5.05
C MET A 323 -2.17 7.43 -6.37
N VAL A 324 -2.11 6.11 -6.29
CA VAL A 324 -2.14 5.23 -7.44
C VAL A 324 -3.34 4.29 -7.34
N GLY A 325 -3.90 3.94 -8.48
CA GLY A 325 -5.02 3.01 -8.52
C GLY A 325 -5.58 2.85 -9.91
N GLY A 326 -6.01 1.65 -10.27
CA GLY A 326 -6.56 1.38 -11.58
C GLY A 326 -5.61 1.83 -12.69
N ARG A 327 -6.02 2.84 -13.47
CA ARG A 327 -5.34 3.30 -14.68
C ARG A 327 -4.63 4.64 -14.52
N SER A 328 -4.59 5.21 -13.30
CA SER A 328 -4.21 6.61 -13.08
C SER A 328 -3.27 6.80 -11.92
N ILE A 329 -2.50 7.88 -11.98
CA ILE A 329 -1.74 8.44 -10.87
C ILE A 329 -2.22 9.86 -10.60
N TRP A 330 -2.40 10.16 -9.31
CA TRP A 330 -2.89 11.44 -8.80
C TRP A 330 -1.92 11.99 -7.76
N ARG A 331 -1.98 13.30 -7.51
CA ARG A 331 -1.22 13.97 -6.46
C ARG A 331 -2.11 15.01 -5.76
N ILE A 332 -1.91 15.16 -4.45
CA ILE A 332 -2.45 16.29 -3.69
C ILE A 332 -1.40 16.81 -2.72
N ARG A 333 -1.37 18.12 -2.50
CA ARG A 333 -0.51 18.73 -1.47
C ARG A 333 -1.20 18.67 -0.11
N VAL A 334 -0.43 18.28 0.91
CA VAL A 334 -0.85 18.25 2.31
C VAL A 334 0.01 19.19 3.15
N ASN A 335 -0.50 19.58 4.33
CA ASN A 335 0.19 20.52 5.22
C ASN A 335 1.21 19.82 6.12
N VAL A 336 0.93 18.58 6.52
CA VAL A 336 1.78 17.77 7.41
C VAL A 336 2.61 16.80 6.59
N PRO A 337 3.95 16.74 6.79
CA PRO A 337 4.79 15.77 6.11
C PRO A 337 4.39 14.34 6.47
N GLY A 338 4.37 13.46 5.46
CA GLY A 338 4.19 12.04 5.69
C GLY A 338 5.44 11.33 6.21
N ILE A 339 5.25 10.12 6.72
CA ILE A 339 6.34 9.21 7.06
C ILE A 339 6.79 8.49 5.79
N ARG A 340 8.08 8.46 5.56
CA ARG A 340 8.76 7.73 4.48
C ARG A 340 9.75 6.72 5.05
N PRO A 341 10.19 5.71 4.27
CA PRO A 341 11.24 4.81 4.70
C PRO A 341 12.46 5.57 5.25
N ARG A 342 12.99 5.12 6.39
CA ARG A 342 14.15 5.76 7.05
C ARG A 342 15.44 5.17 6.52
N LEU A 343 16.21 5.97 5.80
CA LEU A 343 17.51 5.60 5.28
C LEU A 343 18.61 5.83 6.34
N VAL A 344 19.66 5.04 6.30
CA VAL A 344 20.88 5.29 7.10
C VAL A 344 21.59 6.52 6.53
N ALA A 345 21.89 7.50 7.39
CA ALA A 345 22.66 8.67 6.97
C ALA A 345 24.07 8.25 6.52
N GLY A 346 24.45 8.60 5.28
CA GLY A 346 25.81 8.39 4.76
C GLY A 346 25.94 7.59 3.47
N GLU A 347 24.91 6.98 2.96
CA GLU A 347 24.92 6.32 1.64
C GLU A 347 24.03 7.11 0.65
N SER A 348 24.44 8.35 0.31
CA SER A 348 23.88 9.06 -0.86
C SER A 348 24.29 8.33 -2.13
N HIS A 349 23.34 8.01 -2.95
CA HIS A 349 23.50 7.39 -4.30
C HIS A 349 24.18 8.35 -5.27
#